data_e2c491c74dc79f8558c837a8cace8806
#
_entry.id   e2c491c74dc79f8558c837a8cace8806
#
_cell.length_a   1.000
_cell.length_b   1.000
_cell.length_c   1.000
_cell.angle_alpha   90.00
_cell.angle_beta   90.00
_cell.angle_gamma   90.00
#
_symmetry.space_group_name_H-M   'P 1'
#
loop_
_entity.id
_entity.type
_entity.pdbx_description
1 polymer ?
#
loop_
_entity_poly.entity_id
_entity_poly.type
_entity_poly.pdbx_seq_one_letter_code
_entity_poly.pdbx_strand_id
1 'polypeptide(L)'
;MIPIALRGILLANVRATIIKLCTFLNTISQKAIDPSSLSRLQEDVVQSLVSLEMKFPPSFFNIMTHLVVYLVKEIGILDPVFLHNMFPFERYFAVLKKYVCNRARPEGSIAKGYVTEEVIEFLC
;
A
#
# COMPACT_ATOMS: atom_id res chain seq x y z
N MET A 1 9.74 9.23 -4.79
CA MET A 1 10.51 9.05 -6.04
C MET A 1 9.74 9.34 -7.32
N ILE A 2 8.46 8.95 -7.46
CA ILE A 2 7.62 9.19 -8.64
C ILE A 2 7.61 10.67 -9.10
N PRO A 3 7.48 11.69 -8.22
CA PRO A 3 7.41 13.08 -8.64
C PRO A 3 8.68 13.59 -9.36
N ILE A 4 9.83 13.02 -9.07
CA ILE A 4 11.12 13.40 -9.69
C ILE A 4 11.23 12.83 -11.10
N ALA A 5 10.78 11.58 -11.29
CA ALA A 5 10.81 10.92 -12.59
C ALA A 5 9.89 11.58 -13.64
N LEU A 6 8.87 12.32 -13.19
CA LEU A 6 7.90 13.00 -14.06
C LEU A 6 8.29 14.44 -14.44
N ARG A 7 9.49 14.91 -14.03
CA ARG A 7 9.99 16.23 -14.42
C ARG A 7 10.26 16.25 -15.93
N GLY A 8 9.55 17.15 -16.62
CA GLY A 8 9.73 17.37 -18.06
C GLY A 8 8.84 16.53 -18.99
N ILE A 9 8.14 15.50 -18.47
CA ILE A 9 7.31 14.62 -19.29
C ILE A 9 5.83 15.05 -19.28
N LEU A 10 5.34 15.60 -18.17
CA LEU A 10 3.93 15.94 -17.97
C LEU A 10 3.71 17.44 -17.85
N LEU A 11 2.55 17.90 -18.33
CA LEU A 11 2.04 19.26 -18.14
C LEU A 11 2.07 19.63 -16.65
N ALA A 12 2.44 20.88 -16.34
CA ALA A 12 2.61 21.36 -14.96
C ALA A 12 1.39 21.07 -14.07
N ASN A 13 0.19 21.23 -14.61
CA ASN A 13 -1.08 21.00 -13.90
C ASN A 13 -1.32 19.52 -13.56
N VAL A 14 -0.96 18.60 -14.46
CA VAL A 14 -1.08 17.15 -14.22
C VAL A 14 -0.07 16.71 -13.17
N ARG A 15 1.17 17.20 -13.29
CA ARG A 15 2.22 16.93 -12.32
C ARG A 15 1.84 17.39 -10.90
N ALA A 16 1.27 18.60 -10.78
CA ALA A 16 0.82 19.12 -9.49
C ALA A 16 -0.24 18.20 -8.84
N THR A 17 -1.19 17.69 -9.63
CA THR A 17 -2.23 16.77 -9.12
C THR A 17 -1.64 15.45 -8.67
N ILE A 18 -0.70 14.87 -9.42
CA ILE A 18 -0.01 13.64 -9.03
C ILE A 18 0.83 13.84 -7.76
N ILE A 19 1.51 14.97 -7.63
CA ILE A 19 2.27 15.31 -6.42
C ILE A 19 1.34 15.36 -5.20
N LYS A 20 0.17 16.00 -5.31
CA LYS A 20 -0.83 16.04 -4.24
C LYS A 20 -1.26 14.64 -3.81
N LEU A 21 -1.56 13.77 -4.79
CA LEU A 21 -1.93 12.38 -4.51
C LEU A 21 -0.79 11.60 -3.83
N CYS A 22 0.44 11.76 -4.31
CA CYS A 22 1.61 11.14 -3.67
C CYS A 22 1.84 11.66 -2.24
N THR A 23 1.64 12.95 -2.00
CA THR A 23 1.72 13.54 -0.66
C THR A 23 0.66 12.96 0.26
N PHE A 24 -0.58 12.85 -0.22
CA PHE A 24 -1.66 12.20 0.51
C PHE A 24 -1.30 10.75 0.88
N LEU A 25 -0.90 9.93 -0.08
CA LEU A 25 -0.51 8.53 0.17
C LEU A 25 0.65 8.42 1.16
N ASN A 26 1.62 9.33 1.09
CA ASN A 26 2.71 9.38 2.06
C ASN A 26 2.23 9.74 3.47
N THR A 27 1.28 10.65 3.57
CA THR A 27 0.71 11.07 4.87
C THR A 27 -0.06 9.94 5.53
N ILE A 28 -0.92 9.22 4.79
CA ILE A 28 -1.69 8.09 5.35
C ILE A 28 -0.84 6.86 5.67
N SER A 29 0.36 6.76 5.09
CA SER A 29 1.31 5.67 5.36
C SER A 29 2.19 5.91 6.58
N GLN A 30 2.02 7.03 7.29
CA GLN A 30 2.77 7.33 8.50
C GLN A 30 2.32 6.44 9.67
N LYS A 31 3.23 6.23 10.62
CA LYS A 31 2.96 5.42 11.82
C LYS A 31 1.96 6.07 12.78
N ALA A 32 1.94 7.39 12.81
CA ALA A 32 1.03 8.18 13.63
C ALA A 32 0.35 9.24 12.76
N ILE A 33 -0.95 9.35 12.87
CA ILE A 33 -1.78 10.31 12.15
C ILE A 33 -2.63 11.06 13.17
N ASP A 34 -2.66 12.39 13.07
CA ASP A 34 -3.51 13.24 13.90
C ASP A 34 -4.99 13.08 13.48
N PRO A 35 -5.89 12.65 14.40
CA PRO A 35 -7.30 12.51 14.07
C PRO A 35 -7.94 13.81 13.60
N SER A 36 -7.48 14.96 14.10
CA SER A 36 -7.97 16.28 13.70
C SER A 36 -7.67 16.61 12.23
N SER A 37 -6.64 16.01 11.64
CA SER A 37 -6.26 16.22 10.24
C SER A 37 -7.07 15.39 9.24
N LEU A 38 -7.80 14.36 9.69
CA LEU A 38 -8.51 13.42 8.81
C LEU A 38 -9.55 14.08 7.93
N SER A 39 -10.34 15.03 8.47
CA SER A 39 -11.35 15.75 7.68
C SER A 39 -10.73 16.54 6.54
N ARG A 40 -9.61 17.21 6.79
CA ARG A 40 -8.87 17.95 5.77
C ARG A 40 -8.25 17.02 4.72
N LEU A 41 -7.69 15.90 5.16
CA LEU A 41 -7.16 14.87 4.26
C LEU A 41 -8.25 14.28 3.35
N GLN A 42 -9.47 14.11 3.87
CA GLN A 42 -10.62 13.66 3.09
C GLN A 42 -10.98 14.66 1.98
N GLU A 43 -11.01 15.94 2.27
CA GLU A 43 -11.27 16.99 1.27
C GLU A 43 -10.16 17.05 0.23
N ASP A 44 -8.91 17.01 0.66
CA ASP A 44 -7.74 17.07 -0.23
C ASP A 44 -7.69 15.89 -1.22
N VAL A 45 -8.04 14.69 -0.79
CA VAL A 45 -8.08 13.51 -1.68
C VAL A 45 -9.21 13.59 -2.67
N VAL A 46 -10.40 14.01 -2.25
CA VAL A 46 -11.56 14.18 -3.14
C VAL A 46 -11.25 15.21 -4.22
N GLN A 47 -10.73 16.38 -3.86
CA GLN A 47 -10.33 17.41 -4.82
C GLN A 47 -9.24 16.93 -5.78
N SER A 48 -8.30 16.13 -5.29
CA SER A 48 -7.24 15.56 -6.12
C SER A 48 -7.78 14.56 -7.13
N LEU A 49 -8.73 13.71 -6.74
CA LEU A 49 -9.38 12.75 -7.64
C LEU A 49 -10.26 13.44 -8.67
N VAL A 50 -11.07 14.43 -8.30
CA VAL A 50 -11.85 15.25 -9.24
C VAL A 50 -10.91 15.92 -10.26
N SER A 51 -9.78 16.47 -9.80
CA SER A 51 -8.80 17.09 -10.69
C SER A 51 -8.15 16.07 -11.64
N LEU A 52 -7.98 14.82 -11.23
CA LEU A 52 -7.52 13.74 -12.10
C LEU A 52 -8.59 13.36 -13.12
N GLU A 53 -9.85 13.22 -12.69
CA GLU A 53 -10.98 12.86 -13.56
C GLU A 53 -11.16 13.86 -14.70
N MET A 54 -10.93 15.13 -14.44
CA MET A 54 -10.96 16.18 -15.48
C MET A 54 -9.81 16.10 -16.49
N LYS A 55 -8.73 15.37 -16.20
CA LYS A 55 -7.48 15.35 -16.99
C LYS A 55 -7.19 14.01 -17.64
N PHE A 56 -7.76 12.93 -17.13
CA PHE A 56 -7.53 11.58 -17.60
C PHE A 56 -8.79 10.93 -18.14
N PRO A 57 -8.69 10.05 -19.14
CA PRO A 57 -9.86 9.37 -19.68
C PRO A 57 -10.47 8.42 -18.63
N PRO A 58 -11.78 8.09 -18.74
CA PRO A 58 -12.47 7.20 -17.81
C PRO A 58 -11.81 5.82 -17.64
N SER A 59 -11.11 5.33 -18.65
CA SER A 59 -10.36 4.06 -18.58
C SER A 59 -9.19 4.07 -17.59
N PHE A 60 -8.74 5.24 -17.15
CA PHE A 60 -7.74 5.38 -16.10
C PHE A 60 -8.31 5.06 -14.70
N PHE A 61 -9.62 5.30 -14.51
CA PHE A 61 -10.29 5.14 -13.23
C PHE A 61 -10.76 3.70 -13.06
N ASN A 62 -10.02 2.97 -12.28
CA ASN A 62 -10.39 1.63 -11.85
C ASN A 62 -10.88 1.65 -10.38
N ILE A 63 -11.31 0.49 -9.88
CA ILE A 63 -11.78 0.35 -8.50
C ILE A 63 -10.76 0.84 -7.48
N MET A 64 -9.46 0.74 -7.75
CA MET A 64 -8.39 1.17 -6.83
C MET A 64 -8.38 2.68 -6.62
N THR A 65 -8.63 3.47 -7.67
CA THR A 65 -8.74 4.93 -7.57
C THR A 65 -9.95 5.35 -6.75
N HIS A 66 -11.07 4.65 -6.89
CA HIS A 66 -12.27 4.91 -6.07
C HIS A 66 -12.06 4.54 -4.60
N LEU A 67 -11.38 3.43 -4.32
CA LEU A 67 -11.10 2.99 -2.96
C LEU A 67 -10.26 3.99 -2.16
N VAL A 68 -9.41 4.78 -2.81
CA VAL A 68 -8.60 5.82 -2.15
C VAL A 68 -9.43 6.81 -1.34
N VAL A 69 -10.67 7.12 -1.79
CA VAL A 69 -11.58 8.01 -1.06
C VAL A 69 -12.01 7.43 0.30
N TYR A 70 -12.13 6.11 0.38
CA TYR A 70 -12.58 5.43 1.60
C TYR A 70 -11.46 5.22 2.62
N LEU A 71 -10.18 5.26 2.19
CA LEU A 71 -9.03 5.04 3.07
C LEU A 71 -9.01 5.95 4.29
N VAL A 72 -9.39 7.23 4.13
CA VAL A 72 -9.41 8.18 5.26
C VAL A 72 -10.47 7.80 6.29
N LYS A 73 -11.64 7.33 5.84
CA LYS A 73 -12.70 6.86 6.73
C LYS A 73 -12.27 5.58 7.46
N GLU A 74 -11.61 4.68 6.76
CA GLU A 74 -11.08 3.44 7.33
C GLU A 74 -10.02 3.72 8.39
N ILE A 75 -9.12 4.68 8.15
CA ILE A 75 -8.13 5.11 9.15
C ILE A 75 -8.81 5.63 10.44
N GLY A 76 -9.93 6.31 10.31
CA GLY A 76 -10.69 6.78 11.47
C GLY A 76 -11.35 5.67 12.29
N ILE A 77 -11.51 4.46 11.73
CA ILE A 77 -12.16 3.31 12.37
C ILE A 77 -11.12 2.26 12.81
N LEU A 78 -10.10 2.00 11.98
CA LEU A 78 -9.18 0.88 12.08
C LEU A 78 -7.75 1.28 12.46
N ASP A 79 -7.51 2.57 12.75
CA ASP A 79 -6.16 3.12 12.96
C ASP A 79 -5.31 3.27 11.66
N PRO A 80 -4.08 3.79 11.75
CA PRO A 80 -3.23 4.06 10.59
C PRO A 80 -2.99 2.83 9.71
N VAL A 81 -3.01 3.03 8.40
CA VAL A 81 -2.74 2.00 7.37
C VAL A 81 -1.43 1.24 7.60
N PHE A 82 -0.44 1.89 8.23
CA PHE A 82 0.82 1.26 8.59
C PHE A 82 0.64 0.00 9.45
N LEU A 83 -0.33 -0.02 10.37
CA LEU A 83 -0.60 -1.14 11.27
C LEU A 83 -1.29 -2.31 10.54
N HIS A 84 -1.97 -2.03 9.44
CA HIS A 84 -2.69 -3.03 8.62
C HIS A 84 -1.93 -3.42 7.35
N ASN A 85 -0.65 -3.02 7.26
CA ASN A 85 0.18 -3.31 6.11
C ASN A 85 0.49 -4.80 6.01
N MET A 86 -0.01 -5.45 4.97
CA MET A 86 0.17 -6.89 4.73
C MET A 86 1.48 -7.25 4.01
N PHE A 87 2.26 -6.29 3.51
CA PHE A 87 3.53 -6.57 2.81
C PHE A 87 4.54 -7.41 3.61
N PRO A 88 4.74 -7.21 4.93
CA PRO A 88 5.61 -8.08 5.71
C PRO A 88 5.13 -9.54 5.71
N PHE A 89 3.82 -9.76 5.82
CA PHE A 89 3.21 -11.08 5.80
C PHE A 89 3.32 -11.73 4.41
N GLU A 90 3.08 -10.97 3.34
CA GLU A 90 3.25 -11.46 1.97
C GLU A 90 4.68 -11.90 1.68
N ARG A 91 5.68 -11.13 2.14
CA ARG A 91 7.09 -11.53 2.04
C ARG A 91 7.38 -12.81 2.81
N TYR A 92 6.84 -12.93 4.00
CA TYR A 92 6.99 -14.12 4.83
C TYR A 92 6.31 -15.34 4.18
N PHE A 93 5.13 -15.18 3.65
CA PHE A 93 4.47 -16.23 2.87
C PHE A 93 5.27 -16.66 1.64
N ALA A 94 5.98 -15.74 1.00
CA ALA A 94 6.87 -16.07 -0.11
C ALA A 94 8.05 -16.96 0.34
N VAL A 95 8.55 -16.77 1.57
CA VAL A 95 9.55 -17.65 2.18
C VAL A 95 8.94 -19.02 2.48
N LEU A 96 7.79 -19.06 3.16
CA LEU A 96 7.10 -20.31 3.49
C LEU A 96 6.76 -21.15 2.26
N LYS A 97 6.40 -20.50 1.14
CA LYS A 97 6.17 -21.19 -0.14
C LYS A 97 7.38 -21.99 -0.63
N LYS A 98 8.61 -21.58 -0.32
CA LYS A 98 9.82 -22.30 -0.71
C LYS A 98 9.98 -23.63 0.00
N TYR A 99 9.37 -23.79 1.18
CA TYR A 99 9.41 -25.05 1.95
C TYR A 99 8.41 -26.10 1.43
N VAL A 100 7.50 -25.73 0.54
CA VAL A 100 6.49 -26.65 -0.01
C VAL A 100 7.14 -27.61 -1.01
N CYS A 101 7.59 -28.75 -0.53
CA CYS A 101 8.07 -29.85 -1.38
C CYS A 101 6.92 -30.76 -1.84
N ASN A 102 5.91 -30.98 -1.00
CA ASN A 102 4.74 -31.79 -1.33
C ASN A 102 3.49 -30.93 -1.43
N ARG A 103 2.96 -30.78 -2.64
CA ARG A 103 1.75 -29.98 -2.92
C ARG A 103 0.47 -30.60 -2.35
N ALA A 104 0.44 -31.90 -2.09
CA ALA A 104 -0.71 -32.56 -1.50
C ALA A 104 -0.84 -32.34 0.01
N ARG A 105 0.28 -32.03 0.68
CA ARG A 105 0.34 -31.73 2.12
C ARG A 105 1.29 -30.55 2.36
N PRO A 106 0.91 -29.35 1.96
CA PRO A 106 1.77 -28.15 2.04
C PRO A 106 2.11 -27.79 3.48
N GLU A 107 1.16 -27.91 4.40
CA GLU A 107 1.32 -27.61 5.83
C GLU A 107 2.43 -28.45 6.48
N GLY A 108 2.48 -29.74 6.21
CA GLY A 108 3.53 -30.62 6.72
C GLY A 108 4.91 -30.30 6.15
N SER A 109 4.98 -29.92 4.87
CA SER A 109 6.23 -29.51 4.24
C SER A 109 6.75 -28.19 4.83
N ILE A 110 5.86 -27.22 5.06
CA ILE A 110 6.20 -25.94 5.66
C ILE A 110 6.70 -26.14 7.09
N ALA A 111 5.97 -26.87 7.91
CA ALA A 111 6.35 -27.15 9.30
C ALA A 111 7.73 -27.82 9.38
N LYS A 112 7.98 -28.84 8.54
CA LYS A 112 9.27 -29.53 8.48
C LYS A 112 10.41 -28.59 8.03
N GLY A 113 10.18 -27.80 6.98
CA GLY A 113 11.17 -26.86 6.46
C GLY A 113 11.55 -25.80 7.49
N TYR A 114 10.54 -25.22 8.14
CA TYR A 114 10.73 -24.21 9.17
C TYR A 114 11.53 -24.73 10.38
N VAL A 115 11.14 -25.89 10.92
CA VAL A 115 11.85 -26.52 12.05
C VAL A 115 13.29 -26.85 11.67
N THR A 116 13.53 -27.32 10.44
CA THR A 116 14.89 -27.65 9.98
C THR A 116 15.77 -26.40 9.93
N GLU A 117 15.25 -25.29 9.45
CA GLU A 117 15.97 -24.01 9.37
C GLU A 117 16.29 -23.47 10.77
N GLU A 118 15.31 -23.47 11.70
CA GLU A 118 15.54 -23.08 13.09
C GLU A 118 16.61 -23.93 13.80
N VAL A 119 16.58 -25.25 13.57
CA VAL A 119 17.59 -26.16 14.16
C VAL A 119 18.98 -25.84 13.61
N ILE A 120 19.11 -25.54 12.32
CA ILE A 120 20.39 -25.18 11.71
C ILE A 120 20.90 -23.85 12.26
N GLU A 121 20.02 -22.81 12.36
CA GLU A 121 20.39 -21.51 12.93
C GLU A 121 20.81 -21.61 14.41
N PHE A 122 20.23 -22.54 15.15
CA PHE A 122 20.57 -22.74 16.56
C PHE A 122 21.90 -23.50 16.76
N LEU A 123 22.35 -24.25 15.77
CA LEU A 123 23.57 -25.07 15.83
C LEU A 123 24.80 -24.36 15.24
N CYS A 124 24.62 -23.25 14.51
CA CYS A 124 25.69 -22.41 13.93
C CYS A 124 25.99 -21.20 14.78
#